data_38330a60255648c2670f2ca633d08a34
#
_entry.id   38330a60255648c2670f2ca633d08a34
#
_cell.length_a   1.000
_cell.length_b   1.000
_cell.length_c   1.000
_cell.angle_alpha   90.00
_cell.angle_beta   90.00
_cell.angle_gamma   90.00
#
_symmetry.space_group_name_H-M   'P 1'
#
loop_
_entity.id
_entity.type
_entity.pdbx_description
1 polymer ?
#
loop_
_entity_poly.entity_id
_entity_poly.type
_entity_poly.pdbx_seq_one_letter_code
_entity_poly.pdbx_strand_id
1 'polypeptide(L)'
;MHVVFQPSPSVTHKYRVTLPNKRDIDFGQTGVQYFPDHHNPRLMRAQLLRKGAIIPKEMRIERDQYQIQRDMLQIKESTQEDWEDFFRAEYWERWILHTYPDINKAKLYMTMSQGILFMPTKEDFWYCDNKYIV
;
A
#
# COMPACT_ATOMS: atom_id res chain seq x y z
N MET A 1 2.45 10.00 -12.54
CA MET A 1 3.68 10.26 -11.76
C MET A 1 4.50 8.98 -11.69
N HIS A 2 5.77 9.07 -12.00
CA HIS A 2 6.70 7.94 -11.92
C HIS A 2 7.39 7.92 -10.56
N VAL A 3 7.37 6.77 -9.90
CA VAL A 3 8.02 6.61 -8.59
C VAL A 3 8.89 5.35 -8.59
N VAL A 4 9.87 5.30 -7.68
CA VAL A 4 10.67 4.11 -7.41
C VAL A 4 10.26 3.55 -6.07
N PHE A 5 9.83 2.30 -6.04
CA PHE A 5 9.46 1.56 -4.83
C PHE A 5 10.54 0.51 -4.54
N GLN A 6 11.03 0.50 -3.31
CA GLN A 6 12.09 -0.44 -2.90
C GLN A 6 12.03 -0.68 -1.39
N PRO A 7 12.73 -1.70 -0.89
CA PRO A 7 12.91 -1.85 0.56
C PRO A 7 13.61 -0.62 1.14
N SER A 8 13.20 -0.19 2.33
CA SER A 8 13.84 0.94 2.99
C SER A 8 15.22 0.55 3.53
N PRO A 9 16.23 1.40 3.38
CA PRO A 9 17.51 1.19 4.06
C PRO A 9 17.44 1.52 5.55
N SER A 10 16.36 2.16 6.01
CA SER A 10 16.14 2.45 7.43
C SER A 10 15.75 1.19 8.19
N VAL A 11 16.32 0.98 9.37
CA VAL A 11 15.99 -0.17 10.22
C VAL A 11 14.58 -0.07 10.82
N THR A 12 13.99 1.13 10.83
CA THR A 12 12.68 1.39 11.42
C THR A 12 11.51 1.28 10.44
N HIS A 13 11.79 1.22 9.14
CA HIS A 13 10.76 1.18 8.10
C HIS A 13 10.98 0.02 7.13
N LYS A 14 9.88 -0.50 6.59
CA LYS A 14 9.90 -1.61 5.64
C LYS A 14 10.23 -1.19 4.22
N TYR A 15 9.66 -0.07 3.77
CA TYR A 15 9.67 0.34 2.37
C TYR A 15 10.02 1.81 2.21
N ARG A 16 10.49 2.11 1.01
CA ARG A 16 10.78 3.49 0.58
C ARG A 16 10.19 3.72 -0.79
N VAL A 17 9.57 4.87 -0.99
CA VAL A 17 9.21 5.37 -2.30
C VAL A 17 10.03 6.63 -2.58
N THR A 18 10.60 6.73 -3.78
CA THR A 18 11.30 7.93 -4.24
C THR A 18 10.44 8.62 -5.29
N LEU A 19 10.09 9.86 -5.03
CA LEU A 19 9.24 10.69 -5.89
C LEU A 19 10.06 11.28 -7.06
N PRO A 20 9.39 11.82 -8.11
CA PRO A 20 10.09 12.43 -9.24
C PRO A 20 11.03 13.57 -8.87
N ASN A 21 10.74 14.31 -7.78
CA ASN A 21 11.61 15.36 -7.24
C ASN A 21 12.77 14.81 -6.40
N LYS A 22 12.98 13.50 -6.43
CA LYS A 22 14.01 12.76 -5.69
C LYS A 22 13.83 12.79 -4.16
N ARG A 23 12.67 13.20 -3.67
CA ARG A 23 12.32 13.08 -2.24
C ARG A 23 12.03 11.63 -1.91
N ASP A 24 12.68 11.12 -0.87
CA ASP A 24 12.45 9.78 -0.34
C ASP A 24 11.42 9.82 0.77
N ILE A 25 10.49 8.87 0.75
CA ILE A 25 9.48 8.69 1.79
C ILE A 25 9.55 7.25 2.27
N ASP A 26 9.93 7.07 3.54
CA ASP A 26 9.93 5.76 4.17
C ASP A 26 8.57 5.51 4.83
N PHE A 27 8.05 4.30 4.68
CA PHE A 27 6.75 3.95 5.23
C PHE A 27 6.67 2.48 5.62
N GLY A 28 5.65 2.14 6.43
CA GLY A 28 5.52 0.82 7.02
C GLY A 28 6.53 0.61 8.13
N GLN A 29 6.05 0.34 9.36
CA GLN A 29 6.93 0.13 10.50
C GLN A 29 7.47 -1.29 10.52
N THR A 30 8.77 -1.44 10.79
CA THR A 30 9.39 -2.73 11.02
C THR A 30 8.74 -3.41 12.22
N GLY A 31 8.41 -4.70 12.09
CA GLY A 31 7.77 -5.46 13.16
C GLY A 31 6.25 -5.41 13.16
N VAL A 32 5.64 -4.49 12.41
CA VAL A 32 4.19 -4.45 12.26
C VAL A 32 3.78 -5.32 11.08
N GLN A 33 2.73 -6.13 11.25
CA GLN A 33 2.17 -6.92 10.18
C GLN A 33 1.06 -6.14 9.48
N TYR A 34 1.22 -5.93 8.18
CA TYR A 34 0.24 -5.29 7.32
C TYR A 34 -0.50 -6.33 6.48
N PHE A 35 -1.45 -5.90 5.66
CA PHE A 35 -2.27 -6.85 4.88
C PHE A 35 -1.43 -7.81 4.00
N PRO A 36 -0.37 -7.39 3.32
CA PRO A 36 0.48 -8.33 2.59
C PRO A 36 1.17 -9.37 3.47
N ASP A 37 1.31 -9.09 4.78
CA ASP A 37 1.91 -10.02 5.73
C ASP A 37 0.88 -11.00 6.31
N HIS A 38 -0.23 -10.48 6.83
CA HIS A 38 -1.21 -11.31 7.56
C HIS A 38 -2.35 -11.86 6.70
N HIS A 39 -2.61 -11.28 5.53
CA HIS A 39 -3.67 -11.70 4.59
C HIS A 39 -5.08 -11.76 5.19
N ASN A 40 -5.33 -11.01 6.23
CA ASN A 40 -6.60 -11.03 6.96
C ASN A 40 -7.39 -9.73 6.74
N PRO A 41 -8.47 -9.75 5.94
CA PRO A 41 -9.25 -8.54 5.67
C PRO A 41 -9.87 -7.91 6.92
N ARG A 42 -10.29 -8.73 7.90
CA ARG A 42 -10.85 -8.23 9.15
C ARG A 42 -9.82 -7.47 9.97
N LEU A 43 -8.60 -7.98 10.00
CA LEU A 43 -7.50 -7.30 10.68
C LEU A 43 -7.12 -6.00 9.94
N MET A 44 -7.09 -6.03 8.62
CA MET A 44 -6.84 -4.83 7.82
C MET A 44 -7.90 -3.76 8.10
N ARG A 45 -9.18 -4.12 8.13
CA ARG A 45 -10.27 -3.21 8.48
C ARG A 45 -10.07 -2.62 9.88
N ALA A 46 -9.70 -3.45 10.86
CA ALA A 46 -9.42 -3.00 12.23
C ALA A 46 -8.25 -2.03 12.27
N GLN A 47 -7.20 -2.29 11.50
CA GLN A 47 -6.05 -1.39 11.39
C GLN A 47 -6.44 -0.04 10.81
N LEU A 48 -7.28 -0.03 9.77
CA LEU A 48 -7.79 1.20 9.18
C LEU A 48 -8.67 1.99 10.16
N LEU A 49 -9.51 1.31 10.95
CA LEU A 49 -10.32 1.95 11.98
C LEU A 49 -9.43 2.65 13.03
N ARG A 50 -8.34 2.03 13.44
CA ARG A 50 -7.38 2.65 14.37
C ARG A 50 -6.71 3.89 13.80
N LYS A 51 -6.61 3.98 12.48
CA LYS A 51 -6.07 5.15 11.77
C LYS A 51 -7.12 6.21 11.52
N GLY A 52 -8.32 6.05 12.08
CA GLY A 52 -9.40 7.01 11.94
C GLY A 52 -10.19 6.90 10.66
N ALA A 53 -10.12 5.77 9.96
CA ALA A 53 -10.87 5.57 8.71
C ALA A 53 -12.37 5.80 8.91
N ILE A 54 -12.96 6.55 8.00
CA ILE A 54 -14.41 6.82 8.00
C ILE A 54 -15.08 5.68 7.27
N ILE A 55 -15.53 4.67 8.02
CA ILE A 55 -16.15 3.46 7.49
C ILE A 55 -17.65 3.47 7.83
N PRO A 56 -18.54 3.42 6.84
CA PRO A 56 -19.98 3.34 7.09
C PRO A 56 -20.35 2.15 7.98
N LYS A 57 -21.41 2.28 8.74
CA LYS A 57 -21.86 1.23 9.69
C LYS A 57 -22.06 -0.12 9.02
N GLU A 58 -22.66 -0.14 7.84
CA GLU A 58 -22.93 -1.36 7.08
C GLU A 58 -21.68 -2.09 6.62
N MET A 59 -20.52 -1.41 6.64
CA MET A 59 -19.23 -2.01 6.31
C MET A 59 -18.41 -2.39 7.55
N ARG A 60 -18.93 -2.11 8.76
CA ARG A 60 -18.24 -2.44 10.01
C ARG A 60 -18.70 -3.77 10.61
N ILE A 61 -19.79 -4.33 10.10
CA ILE A 61 -20.37 -5.59 10.60
C ILE A 61 -19.60 -6.80 10.05
N GLU A 62 -19.86 -7.97 10.60
CA GLU A 62 -19.30 -9.21 10.08
C GLU A 62 -19.84 -9.48 8.68
N ARG A 63 -18.93 -9.70 7.75
CA ARG A 63 -19.24 -9.96 6.35
C ARG A 63 -18.24 -10.99 5.82
N ASP A 64 -18.52 -11.50 4.63
CA ASP A 64 -17.57 -12.34 3.91
C ASP A 64 -16.23 -11.60 3.73
N GLN A 65 -15.13 -12.32 3.91
CA GLN A 65 -13.79 -11.72 3.86
C GLN A 65 -13.48 -11.00 2.54
N TYR A 66 -13.98 -11.52 1.43
CA TYR A 66 -13.78 -10.89 0.13
C TYR A 66 -14.61 -9.61 -0.01
N GLN A 67 -15.80 -9.60 0.60
CA GLN A 67 -16.62 -8.39 0.64
C GLN A 67 -15.98 -7.31 1.51
N ILE A 68 -15.38 -7.68 2.65
CA ILE A 68 -14.64 -6.74 3.50
C ILE A 68 -13.49 -6.12 2.71
N GLN A 69 -12.73 -6.93 1.99
CA GLN A 69 -11.64 -6.43 1.16
C GLN A 69 -12.13 -5.43 0.11
N ARG A 70 -13.22 -5.75 -0.58
CA ARG A 70 -13.82 -4.85 -1.57
C ARG A 70 -14.35 -3.57 -0.94
N ASP A 71 -15.01 -3.68 0.22
CA ASP A 71 -15.52 -2.53 0.95
C ASP A 71 -14.39 -1.56 1.30
N MET A 72 -13.26 -2.07 1.78
CA MET A 72 -12.15 -1.22 2.20
C MET A 72 -11.49 -0.47 1.04
N LEU A 73 -11.59 -0.96 -0.19
CA LEU A 73 -11.13 -0.20 -1.35
C LEU A 73 -11.93 1.08 -1.58
N GLN A 74 -13.15 1.15 -1.08
CA GLN A 74 -14.03 2.33 -1.21
C GLN A 74 -13.77 3.37 -0.12
N ILE A 75 -12.99 3.06 0.91
CA ILE A 75 -12.73 3.95 2.03
C ILE A 75 -11.56 4.86 1.69
N LYS A 76 -11.83 6.15 1.54
CA LYS A 76 -10.85 7.12 1.04
C LYS A 76 -10.52 8.22 2.03
N GLU A 77 -11.21 8.28 3.17
CA GLU A 77 -11.07 9.37 4.13
C GLU A 77 -10.81 8.86 5.54
N SER A 78 -10.02 9.61 6.27
CA SER A 78 -9.70 9.39 7.66
C SER A 78 -9.85 10.69 8.45
N THR A 79 -10.21 10.57 9.73
CA THR A 79 -10.24 11.72 10.65
C THR A 79 -8.84 12.11 11.15
N GLN A 80 -7.84 11.26 10.95
CA GLN A 80 -6.49 11.42 11.51
C GLN A 80 -5.41 11.54 10.45
N GLU A 81 -5.63 11.03 9.25
CA GLU A 81 -4.61 10.93 8.20
C GLU A 81 -5.12 11.53 6.89
N ASP A 82 -4.19 12.01 6.08
CA ASP A 82 -4.49 12.51 4.73
C ASP A 82 -4.04 11.47 3.71
N TRP A 83 -4.99 10.74 3.15
CA TRP A 83 -4.73 9.68 2.16
C TRP A 83 -4.75 10.17 0.71
N GLU A 84 -4.79 11.47 0.50
CA GLU A 84 -4.69 12.10 -0.82
C GLU A 84 -3.32 12.77 -1.04
N ASP A 85 -2.58 13.03 0.01
CA ASP A 85 -1.28 13.72 -0.04
C ASP A 85 -0.13 12.72 -0.19
N PHE A 86 0.35 12.54 -1.41
CA PHE A 86 1.45 11.60 -1.69
C PHE A 86 2.82 12.04 -1.15
N PHE A 87 2.93 13.21 -0.57
CA PHE A 87 4.15 13.61 0.16
C PHE A 87 4.20 13.06 1.58
N ARG A 88 3.15 12.36 2.03
CA ARG A 88 3.05 11.79 3.37
C ARG A 88 3.21 10.28 3.34
N ALA A 89 3.93 9.74 4.35
CA ALA A 89 4.12 8.30 4.50
C ALA A 89 2.78 7.56 4.63
N GLU A 90 1.81 8.15 5.32
CA GLU A 90 0.48 7.59 5.53
C GLU A 90 -0.28 7.30 4.22
N TYR A 91 -0.07 8.11 3.18
CA TYR A 91 -0.64 7.86 1.86
C TYR A 91 -0.12 6.53 1.27
N TRP A 92 1.19 6.34 1.28
CA TRP A 92 1.81 5.14 0.72
C TRP A 92 1.48 3.90 1.54
N GLU A 93 1.43 4.04 2.87
CA GLU A 93 1.02 2.95 3.74
C GLU A 93 -0.43 2.53 3.46
N ARG A 94 -1.35 3.50 3.33
CA ARG A 94 -2.76 3.20 3.03
C ARG A 94 -2.91 2.46 1.71
N TRP A 95 -2.31 2.96 0.65
CA TRP A 95 -2.60 2.48 -0.70
C TRP A 95 -1.75 1.28 -1.13
N ILE A 96 -0.64 1.01 -0.46
CA ILE A 96 0.18 -0.17 -0.74
C ILE A 96 -0.04 -1.27 0.29
N LEU A 97 -0.17 -0.93 1.58
CA LEU A 97 -0.18 -1.90 2.67
C LEU A 97 -1.57 -2.24 3.21
N HIS A 98 -2.61 -1.52 2.79
CA HIS A 98 -3.99 -1.72 3.27
C HIS A 98 -5.00 -1.79 2.13
N THR A 99 -4.67 -2.45 1.02
CA THR A 99 -5.58 -2.64 -0.11
C THR A 99 -5.65 -4.09 -0.55
N TYR A 100 -4.54 -4.69 -0.89
CA TYR A 100 -4.47 -6.08 -1.37
C TYR A 100 -3.46 -6.86 -0.54
N PRO A 101 -3.63 -8.21 -0.45
CA PRO A 101 -2.66 -9.05 0.23
C PRO A 101 -1.37 -9.25 -0.57
N ASP A 102 -1.35 -8.80 -1.83
CA ASP A 102 -0.19 -8.88 -2.72
C ASP A 102 0.25 -7.45 -3.07
N ILE A 103 1.49 -7.10 -2.77
CA ILE A 103 2.03 -5.76 -3.04
C ILE A 103 1.97 -5.41 -4.53
N ASN A 104 2.21 -6.38 -5.42
CA ASN A 104 2.15 -6.13 -6.85
C ASN A 104 0.73 -5.78 -7.31
N LYS A 105 -0.29 -6.41 -6.72
CA LYS A 105 -1.69 -6.05 -6.98
C LYS A 105 -2.03 -4.67 -6.43
N ALA A 106 -1.50 -4.31 -5.26
CA ALA A 106 -1.67 -2.98 -4.69
C ALA A 106 -1.05 -1.91 -5.59
N LYS A 107 0.15 -2.15 -6.11
CA LYS A 107 0.81 -1.25 -7.06
C LYS A 107 -0.01 -1.09 -8.34
N LEU A 108 -0.52 -2.19 -8.89
CA LEU A 108 -1.36 -2.15 -10.09
C LEU A 108 -2.65 -1.35 -9.83
N TYR A 109 -3.27 -1.54 -8.68
CA TYR A 109 -4.45 -0.77 -8.28
C TYR A 109 -4.16 0.73 -8.23
N MET A 110 -3.02 1.14 -7.67
CA MET A 110 -2.60 2.54 -7.65
C MET A 110 -2.35 3.09 -9.05
N THR A 111 -1.77 2.28 -9.94
CA THR A 111 -1.56 2.69 -11.33
C THR A 111 -2.90 2.96 -12.00
N MET A 112 -3.86 2.07 -11.84
CA MET A 112 -5.17 2.18 -12.47
C MET A 112 -6.04 3.27 -11.87
N SER A 113 -6.00 3.45 -10.55
CA SER A 113 -6.88 4.39 -9.84
C SER A 113 -6.30 5.78 -9.65
N GLN A 114 -4.98 5.92 -9.59
CA GLN A 114 -4.32 7.17 -9.23
C GLN A 114 -3.21 7.58 -10.21
N GLY A 115 -2.98 6.79 -11.26
CA GLY A 115 -1.97 7.12 -12.27
C GLY A 115 -0.54 7.04 -11.78
N ILE A 116 -0.27 6.28 -10.72
CA ILE A 116 1.09 6.08 -10.21
C ILE A 116 1.78 5.00 -11.04
N LEU A 117 2.90 5.35 -11.65
CA LEU A 117 3.71 4.40 -12.43
C LEU A 117 4.95 4.04 -11.63
N PHE A 118 5.08 2.76 -11.33
CA PHE A 118 6.22 2.23 -10.57
C PHE A 118 7.35 1.86 -11.52
N MET A 119 8.47 2.57 -11.39
CA MET A 119 9.64 2.32 -12.22
C MET A 119 10.29 1.00 -11.82
N PRO A 120 10.81 0.20 -12.79
CA PRO A 120 11.51 -1.03 -12.46
C PRO A 120 12.77 -0.75 -11.63
N THR A 121 13.03 -1.60 -10.65
CA THR A 121 14.27 -1.59 -9.89
C THR A 121 15.33 -2.42 -10.60
N LYS A 122 16.59 -2.41 -10.10
CA LYS A 122 17.63 -3.29 -10.63
C LYS A 122 17.23 -4.77 -10.55
N GLU A 123 16.55 -5.14 -9.47
CA GLU A 123 16.08 -6.52 -9.29
C GLU A 123 15.05 -6.90 -10.33
N ASP A 124 14.11 -6.01 -10.64
CA ASP A 124 13.11 -6.25 -11.67
C ASP A 124 13.75 -6.41 -13.05
N PHE A 125 14.70 -5.56 -13.39
CA PHE A 125 15.45 -5.66 -14.64
C PHE A 125 16.23 -6.97 -14.72
N TRP A 126 16.91 -7.32 -13.65
CA TRP A 126 17.69 -8.56 -13.60
C TRP A 126 16.80 -9.78 -13.78
N TYR A 127 15.65 -9.80 -13.14
CA TYR A 127 14.68 -10.87 -13.27
C TYR A 127 14.14 -10.97 -14.71
N CYS A 128 13.82 -9.85 -15.33
CA CYS A 128 13.35 -9.81 -16.71
C CYS A 128 14.41 -10.32 -17.67
N ASP A 129 15.67 -9.90 -17.51
CA ASP A 129 16.79 -10.35 -18.34
C ASP A 129 16.97 -11.87 -18.23
N ASN A 130 16.95 -12.39 -17.01
CA ASN A 130 17.03 -13.84 -16.78
C ASN A 130 15.87 -14.59 -17.46
N LYS A 131 14.68 -14.03 -17.45
CA LYS A 131 13.52 -14.65 -18.06
C LYS A 131 13.64 -14.75 -19.57
N TYR A 132 14.35 -13.82 -20.21
CA TYR A 132 14.50 -13.78 -21.66
C TYR A 132 15.78 -14.44 -22.18
N ILE A 133 16.74 -14.71 -21.32
CA ILE A 133 18.00 -15.37 -21.66
C ILE A 133 17.83 -16.90 -21.72
N VAL A 134 16.81 -17.40 -21.12
CA VAL A 134 16.47 -18.81 -21.17
C VAL A 134 15.66 -19.09 -22.44
#